data_1887b7d1bdfee43537007b23f2bae8eb
#
_entry.id   1887b7d1bdfee43537007b23f2bae8eb
#
_cell.length_a   1.000
_cell.length_b   1.000
_cell.length_c   1.000
_cell.angle_alpha   90.00
_cell.angle_beta   90.00
_cell.angle_gamma   90.00
#
_symmetry.space_group_name_H-M   'P 1'
#
loop_
_entity.id
_entity.type
_entity.pdbx_description
1 polymer ?
#
loop_
_entity_poly.entity_id
_entity_poly.type
_entity_poly.pdbx_seq_one_letter_code
_entity_poly.pdbx_strand_id
1 'polypeptide(L)'
;MTPVRTLIMGAAGRDFHNFNVYFRGNPNYQVVAITATQIPNIDDRKYPAELAGTELYPEGIPIIPESELLDVIKQQKIQLVVFSYSDVSEEYVMHKAAAVNAAGAEFMLMGVRSTQVKSIKPVVSICAVRTGSGKSQTTR
;
A
#
# COMPACT_ATOMS: atom_id res chain seq x y z
N MET A 1 15.36 6.44 16.84
CA MET A 1 13.94 6.89 16.70
C MET A 1 13.06 5.67 16.49
N THR A 2 11.88 5.65 17.08
CA THR A 2 10.91 4.57 16.84
C THR A 2 10.29 4.77 15.46
N PRO A 3 10.23 3.74 14.59
CA PRO A 3 9.67 3.89 13.25
C PRO A 3 8.17 4.18 13.31
N VAL A 4 7.67 4.95 12.36
CA VAL A 4 6.24 5.24 12.19
C VAL A 4 5.51 3.97 11.77
N ARG A 5 4.59 3.50 12.61
CA ARG A 5 3.78 2.32 12.31
C ARG A 5 2.78 2.63 11.23
N THR A 6 2.94 2.00 10.08
CA THR A 6 2.26 2.33 8.84
C THR A 6 1.39 1.17 8.36
N LEU A 7 0.22 1.48 7.83
CA LEU A 7 -0.64 0.54 7.11
C LEU A 7 -0.84 1.05 5.68
N ILE A 8 -0.77 0.16 4.69
CA ILE A 8 -0.99 0.53 3.29
C ILE A 8 -2.34 -0.03 2.83
N MET A 9 -3.23 0.86 2.40
CA MET A 9 -4.50 0.47 1.78
C MET A 9 -4.30 0.28 0.28
N GLY A 10 -4.47 -0.94 -0.20
CA GLY A 10 -4.29 -1.25 -1.60
C GLY A 10 -4.73 -2.67 -1.90
N ALA A 11 -4.76 -3.10 -3.15
CA ALA A 11 -4.95 -4.49 -3.54
C ALA A 11 -4.72 -4.77 -5.02
N ALA A 12 -4.10 -3.85 -5.75
CA ALA A 12 -4.02 -3.99 -7.20
C ALA A 12 -2.64 -3.68 -7.80
N GLY A 13 -1.60 -3.59 -6.96
CA GLY A 13 -0.21 -3.39 -7.39
C GLY A 13 0.37 -2.01 -7.11
N ARG A 14 -0.45 -0.94 -6.97
CA ARG A 14 0.06 0.39 -6.60
C ARG A 14 0.55 0.42 -5.14
N ASP A 15 -0.08 -0.31 -4.27
CA ASP A 15 0.32 -0.56 -2.89
C ASP A 15 1.70 -1.19 -2.81
N PHE A 16 1.94 -2.28 -3.54
CA PHE A 16 3.26 -2.94 -3.61
C PHE A 16 4.31 -2.05 -4.26
N HIS A 17 3.93 -1.26 -5.28
CA HIS A 17 4.82 -0.26 -5.86
C HIS A 17 5.22 0.80 -4.84
N ASN A 18 4.24 1.40 -4.14
CA ASN A 18 4.49 2.39 -3.09
C ASN A 18 5.37 1.81 -1.98
N PHE A 19 5.08 0.57 -1.55
CA PHE A 19 5.91 -0.13 -0.58
C PHE A 19 7.35 -0.25 -1.08
N ASN A 20 7.55 -0.80 -2.28
CA ASN A 20 8.89 -1.10 -2.80
C ASN A 20 9.76 0.15 -3.03
N VAL A 21 9.16 1.27 -3.45
CA VAL A 21 9.93 2.48 -3.79
C VAL A 21 10.10 3.44 -2.62
N TYR A 22 9.25 3.38 -1.59
CA TYR A 22 9.27 4.36 -0.52
C TYR A 22 9.48 3.76 0.88
N PHE A 23 8.86 2.64 1.19
CA PHE A 23 8.88 2.05 2.54
C PHE A 23 9.89 0.94 2.70
N ARG A 24 10.16 0.15 1.65
CA ARG A 24 11.09 -0.96 1.69
C ARG A 24 12.50 -0.47 2.07
N GLY A 25 13.07 -1.06 3.12
CA GLY A 25 14.39 -0.68 3.61
C GLY A 25 14.47 0.71 4.24
N ASN A 26 13.36 1.41 4.46
CA ASN A 26 13.33 2.72 5.11
C ASN A 26 13.12 2.54 6.62
N PRO A 27 14.15 2.78 7.45
CA PRO A 27 14.09 2.53 8.90
C PRO A 27 13.16 3.50 9.65
N ASN A 28 12.71 4.57 9.00
CA ASN A 28 11.78 5.54 9.60
C ASN A 28 10.33 5.02 9.64
N TYR A 29 10.02 3.96 8.87
CA TYR A 29 8.69 3.39 8.77
C TYR A 29 8.70 1.89 9.03
N GLN A 30 7.64 1.41 9.67
CA GLN A 30 7.36 -0.01 9.81
C GLN A 30 5.98 -0.30 9.20
N VAL A 31 5.94 -0.95 8.05
CA VAL A 31 4.66 -1.37 7.46
C VAL A 31 4.16 -2.61 8.19
N VAL A 32 3.04 -2.45 8.90
CA VAL A 32 2.48 -3.47 9.79
C VAL A 32 1.54 -4.40 9.04
N ALA A 33 0.77 -3.85 8.10
CA ALA A 33 -0.17 -4.61 7.29
C ALA A 33 -0.46 -3.89 5.96
N ILE A 34 -0.97 -4.65 5.01
CA ILE A 34 -1.53 -4.16 3.74
C ILE A 34 -2.98 -4.61 3.68
N THR A 35 -3.92 -3.73 3.33
CA THR A 35 -5.31 -4.16 3.14
C THR A 35 -5.59 -4.55 1.70
N ALA A 36 -6.55 -5.46 1.51
CA ALA A 36 -7.07 -5.82 0.20
C ALA A 36 -8.61 -5.82 0.21
N THR A 37 -9.23 -5.18 -0.79
CA THR A 37 -10.70 -5.05 -0.87
C THR A 37 -11.39 -6.13 -1.69
N GLN A 38 -10.70 -6.79 -2.60
CA GLN A 38 -11.35 -7.55 -3.68
C GLN A 38 -10.74 -8.93 -3.93
N ILE A 39 -9.97 -9.47 -3.01
CA ILE A 39 -9.40 -10.79 -3.17
C ILE A 39 -10.17 -11.76 -2.27
N PRO A 40 -10.98 -12.68 -2.81
CA PRO A 40 -11.60 -13.73 -2.02
C PRO A 40 -10.53 -14.66 -1.44
N ASN A 41 -10.76 -15.18 -0.23
CA ASN A 41 -9.85 -16.08 0.49
C ASN A 41 -8.47 -15.44 0.78
N ILE A 42 -8.50 -14.30 1.45
CA ILE A 42 -7.30 -13.56 1.88
C ILE A 42 -6.66 -14.15 3.14
N ASP A 43 -7.39 -14.98 3.86
CA ASP A 43 -6.93 -15.57 5.10
C ASP A 43 -5.53 -16.19 4.92
N ASP A 44 -4.61 -15.81 5.80
CA ASP A 44 -3.20 -16.22 5.82
C ASP A 44 -2.28 -15.75 4.68
N ARG A 45 -2.72 -14.82 3.82
CA ARG A 45 -1.83 -14.25 2.80
C ARG A 45 -0.88 -13.21 3.40
N LYS A 46 0.38 -13.32 2.99
CA LYS A 46 1.43 -12.35 3.33
C LYS A 46 2.13 -11.87 2.06
N TYR A 47 2.54 -10.62 2.07
CA TYR A 47 3.56 -10.17 1.13
C TYR A 47 4.87 -10.83 1.53
N PRO A 48 5.51 -11.62 0.65
CA PRO A 48 6.63 -12.50 1.02
C PRO A 48 7.82 -11.74 1.62
N ALA A 49 8.47 -12.33 2.61
CA ALA A 49 9.63 -11.74 3.28
C ALA A 49 10.77 -11.41 2.31
N GLU A 50 11.01 -12.27 1.32
CA GLU A 50 12.05 -12.10 0.30
C GLU A 50 11.82 -10.82 -0.54
N LEU A 51 10.55 -10.48 -0.77
CA LEU A 51 10.16 -9.26 -1.49
C LEU A 51 10.07 -8.05 -0.57
N ALA A 52 9.68 -8.24 0.68
CA ALA A 52 9.58 -7.17 1.67
C ALA A 52 10.94 -6.70 2.19
N GLY A 53 11.91 -7.60 2.25
CA GLY A 53 13.22 -7.39 2.85
C GLY A 53 13.31 -8.09 4.21
N THR A 54 14.02 -9.20 4.26
CA THR A 54 14.09 -10.11 5.41
C THR A 54 14.66 -9.47 6.68
N GLU A 55 15.45 -8.41 6.55
CA GLU A 55 16.00 -7.69 7.72
C GLU A 55 14.91 -6.98 8.54
N LEU A 56 13.97 -6.30 7.87
CA LEU A 56 12.88 -5.56 8.52
C LEU A 56 11.58 -6.36 8.61
N TYR A 57 11.39 -7.31 7.72
CA TYR A 57 10.15 -8.08 7.59
C TYR A 57 10.44 -9.59 7.45
N PRO A 58 11.05 -10.24 8.48
CA PRO A 58 11.44 -11.65 8.39
C PRO A 58 10.26 -12.60 8.17
N GLU A 59 9.07 -12.23 8.64
CA GLU A 59 7.83 -13.00 8.48
C GLU A 59 6.97 -12.53 7.30
N GLY A 60 7.47 -11.58 6.49
CA GLY A 60 6.67 -10.87 5.49
C GLY A 60 5.71 -9.85 6.09
N ILE A 61 4.79 -9.31 5.27
CA ILE A 61 3.79 -8.34 5.72
C ILE A 61 2.41 -8.96 5.54
N PRO A 62 1.57 -9.04 6.59
CA PRO A 62 0.23 -9.61 6.50
C PRO A 62 -0.65 -8.78 5.56
N ILE A 63 -1.47 -9.48 4.77
CA ILE A 63 -2.51 -8.89 3.93
C ILE A 63 -3.83 -9.19 4.61
N ILE A 64 -4.58 -8.16 4.96
CA ILE A 64 -5.81 -8.25 5.75
C ILE A 64 -7.01 -7.71 4.96
N PRO A 65 -8.24 -8.13 5.28
CA PRO A 65 -9.45 -7.52 4.74
C PRO A 65 -9.54 -6.05 5.13
N GLU A 66 -10.06 -5.20 4.23
CA GLU A 66 -10.24 -3.77 4.55
C GLU A 66 -11.26 -3.55 5.69
N SER A 67 -12.19 -4.48 5.89
CA SER A 67 -13.14 -4.43 7.01
C SER A 67 -12.47 -4.37 8.39
N GLU A 68 -11.25 -4.89 8.50
CA GLU A 68 -10.47 -4.90 9.75
C GLU A 68 -9.62 -3.63 9.94
N LEU A 69 -9.63 -2.69 8.99
CA LEU A 69 -8.79 -1.50 8.99
C LEU A 69 -8.83 -0.74 10.33
N LEU A 70 -10.02 -0.39 10.81
CA LEU A 70 -10.18 0.45 12.00
C LEU A 70 -9.77 -0.28 13.29
N ASP A 71 -10.00 -1.58 13.35
CA ASP A 71 -9.60 -2.40 14.48
C ASP A 71 -8.08 -2.55 14.53
N VAL A 72 -7.45 -2.78 13.38
CA VAL A 72 -5.99 -2.88 13.27
C VAL A 72 -5.32 -1.54 13.59
N ILE A 73 -5.89 -0.40 13.17
CA ILE A 73 -5.38 0.93 13.54
C ILE A 73 -5.26 1.04 15.06
N LYS A 74 -6.30 0.68 15.80
CA LYS A 74 -6.34 0.78 17.27
C LYS A 74 -5.45 -0.26 17.94
N GLN A 75 -5.58 -1.54 17.58
CA GLN A 75 -4.86 -2.65 18.20
C GLN A 75 -3.36 -2.58 17.96
N GLN A 76 -2.96 -2.25 16.74
CA GLN A 76 -1.57 -2.18 16.33
C GLN A 76 -0.96 -0.77 16.48
N LYS A 77 -1.72 0.19 17.00
CA LYS A 77 -1.28 1.60 17.19
C LYS A 77 -0.70 2.17 15.89
N ILE A 78 -1.42 2.00 14.79
CA ILE A 78 -1.03 2.56 13.49
C ILE A 78 -1.07 4.08 13.58
N GLN A 79 0.00 4.72 13.10
CA GLN A 79 0.15 6.18 13.11
C GLN A 79 -0.12 6.77 11.73
N LEU A 80 0.11 5.98 10.67
CA LEU A 80 -0.02 6.44 9.29
C LEU A 80 -0.74 5.38 8.44
N VAL A 81 -1.77 5.81 7.73
CA VAL A 81 -2.44 5.00 6.71
C VAL A 81 -2.17 5.61 5.34
N VAL A 82 -1.57 4.83 4.46
CA VAL A 82 -1.25 5.23 3.08
C VAL A 82 -2.30 4.67 2.14
N PHE A 83 -3.01 5.56 1.47
CA PHE A 83 -4.05 5.16 0.52
C PHE A 83 -3.46 4.93 -0.86
N SER A 84 -3.60 3.72 -1.39
CA SER A 84 -2.98 3.30 -2.67
C SER A 84 -4.00 2.75 -3.69
N TYR A 85 -5.30 2.90 -3.44
CA TYR A 85 -6.30 2.55 -4.44
C TYR A 85 -6.29 3.54 -5.61
N SER A 86 -6.58 3.05 -6.78
CA SER A 86 -6.89 3.80 -7.98
C SER A 86 -8.29 3.44 -8.48
N ASP A 87 -8.91 4.31 -9.27
CA ASP A 87 -10.23 4.06 -9.85
C ASP A 87 -11.36 3.96 -8.80
N VAL A 88 -11.31 4.85 -7.81
CA VAL A 88 -12.32 5.03 -6.75
C VAL A 88 -12.85 6.46 -6.77
N SER A 89 -14.06 6.68 -6.25
CA SER A 89 -14.65 8.01 -6.16
C SER A 89 -13.95 8.88 -5.10
N GLU A 90 -13.98 10.20 -5.30
CA GLU A 90 -13.45 11.16 -4.34
C GLU A 90 -14.18 11.06 -2.99
N GLU A 91 -15.49 10.80 -3.02
CA GLU A 91 -16.30 10.59 -1.82
C GLU A 91 -15.79 9.39 -1.01
N TYR A 92 -15.45 8.28 -1.68
CA TYR A 92 -14.88 7.10 -1.01
C TYR A 92 -13.54 7.45 -0.31
N VAL A 93 -12.67 8.19 -1.01
CA VAL A 93 -11.38 8.64 -0.44
C VAL A 93 -11.60 9.49 0.81
N MET A 94 -12.53 10.46 0.75
CA MET A 94 -12.82 11.36 1.87
C MET A 94 -13.46 10.62 3.05
N HIS A 95 -14.37 9.69 2.81
CA HIS A 95 -14.94 8.85 3.86
C HIS A 95 -13.87 8.01 4.56
N LYS A 96 -12.94 7.42 3.80
CA LYS A 96 -11.82 6.66 4.39
C LYS A 96 -10.88 7.55 5.18
N ALA A 97 -10.54 8.74 4.65
CA ALA A 97 -9.71 9.70 5.37
C ALA A 97 -10.34 10.11 6.70
N ALA A 98 -11.64 10.44 6.71
CA ALA A 98 -12.37 10.79 7.92
C ALA A 98 -12.39 9.65 8.94
N ALA A 99 -12.64 8.41 8.50
CA ALA A 99 -12.68 7.25 9.39
C ALA A 99 -11.30 6.94 10.00
N VAL A 100 -10.22 7.02 9.20
CA VAL A 100 -8.84 6.82 9.65
C VAL A 100 -8.44 7.89 10.67
N ASN A 101 -8.73 9.17 10.39
CA ASN A 101 -8.43 10.26 11.31
C ASN A 101 -9.22 10.13 12.61
N ALA A 102 -10.49 9.74 12.56
CA ALA A 102 -11.29 9.47 13.75
C ALA A 102 -10.76 8.29 14.57
N ALA A 103 -10.10 7.32 13.93
CA ALA A 103 -9.44 6.22 14.62
C ALA A 103 -8.07 6.58 15.21
N GLY A 104 -7.56 7.80 14.97
CA GLY A 104 -6.33 8.34 15.53
C GLY A 104 -5.07 8.18 14.68
N ALA A 105 -5.19 7.83 13.41
CA ALA A 105 -4.08 7.75 12.47
C ALA A 105 -4.12 8.88 11.44
N GLU A 106 -2.96 9.26 10.92
CA GLU A 106 -2.87 10.15 9.76
C GLU A 106 -3.24 9.43 8.46
N PHE A 107 -3.79 10.17 7.50
CA PHE A 107 -4.14 9.66 6.18
C PHE A 107 -3.29 10.32 5.10
N MET A 108 -2.62 9.51 4.26
CA MET A 108 -1.69 9.98 3.25
C MET A 108 -2.07 9.54 1.85
N LEU A 109 -2.10 10.49 0.92
CA LEU A 109 -2.10 10.26 -0.53
C LEU A 109 -0.68 10.51 -1.05
N MET A 110 -0.02 9.48 -1.59
CA MET A 110 1.34 9.62 -2.10
C MET A 110 1.35 10.27 -3.49
N GLY A 111 2.14 11.32 -3.61
CA GLY A 111 2.35 12.01 -4.88
C GLY A 111 3.31 11.26 -5.81
N VAL A 112 3.24 11.60 -7.10
CA VAL A 112 4.07 10.97 -8.15
C VAL A 112 5.56 11.11 -7.86
N ARG A 113 6.01 12.27 -7.36
CA ARG A 113 7.44 12.51 -7.08
C ARG A 113 8.05 11.54 -6.09
N SER A 114 7.28 11.11 -5.09
CA SER A 114 7.74 10.18 -4.05
C SER A 114 7.79 8.73 -4.52
N THR A 115 7.05 8.41 -5.59
CA THR A 115 6.85 7.03 -6.05
C THR A 115 7.37 6.77 -7.46
N GLN A 116 7.93 7.79 -8.11
CA GLN A 116 8.45 7.68 -9.46
C GLN A 116 9.82 6.99 -9.47
N VAL A 117 9.95 5.96 -10.30
CA VAL A 117 11.24 5.32 -10.56
C VAL A 117 11.97 6.11 -11.66
N LYS A 118 13.22 6.51 -11.39
CA LYS A 118 14.07 7.20 -12.35
C LYS A 118 14.82 6.18 -13.21
N SER A 119 14.96 6.49 -14.50
CA SER A 119 15.78 5.70 -15.44
C SER A 119 16.78 6.60 -16.15
N ILE A 120 17.99 6.07 -16.38
CA ILE A 120 19.02 6.67 -17.24
C ILE A 120 18.95 6.14 -18.68
N LYS A 121 18.10 5.15 -18.93
CA LYS A 121 17.87 4.55 -20.25
C LYS A 121 16.62 5.13 -20.89
N PRO A 122 16.49 5.08 -22.23
CA PRO A 122 15.23 5.40 -22.89
C PRO A 122 14.06 4.60 -22.31
N VAL A 123 12.95 5.25 -22.08
CA VAL A 123 11.76 4.65 -21.47
C VAL A 123 10.60 4.68 -22.46
N VAL A 124 9.97 3.53 -22.67
CA VAL A 124 8.69 3.40 -23.34
C VAL A 124 7.63 3.09 -22.29
N SER A 125 6.62 3.95 -22.17
CA SER A 125 5.56 3.80 -21.18
C SER A 125 4.29 3.28 -21.82
N ILE A 126 3.74 2.18 -21.28
CA ILE A 126 2.42 1.69 -21.66
C ILE A 126 1.45 2.05 -20.55
N CYS A 127 0.55 2.97 -20.86
CA CYS A 127 -0.43 3.52 -19.93
C CYS A 127 -1.82 2.96 -20.18
N ALA A 128 -2.63 2.94 -19.14
CA ALA A 128 -4.04 2.59 -19.23
C ALA A 128 -4.86 3.44 -18.26
N VAL A 129 -6.08 3.75 -18.64
CA VAL A 129 -7.02 4.56 -17.85
C VAL A 129 -7.70 3.76 -16.73
N ARG A 130 -7.66 2.42 -16.81
CA ARG A 130 -8.28 1.52 -15.82
C ARG A 130 -7.40 0.32 -15.49
N THR A 131 -7.56 -0.20 -14.28
CA THR A 131 -7.04 -1.51 -13.88
C THR A 131 -7.69 -2.60 -14.74
N GLY A 132 -6.93 -3.61 -15.15
CA GLY A 132 -7.45 -4.72 -15.97
C GLY A 132 -7.55 -4.47 -17.47
N SER A 133 -7.14 -3.30 -17.99
CA SER A 133 -7.20 -2.95 -19.41
C SER A 133 -6.09 -3.57 -20.29
N GLY A 134 -5.39 -4.59 -19.81
CA GLY A 134 -4.47 -5.39 -20.64
C GLY A 134 -3.05 -4.84 -20.79
N LYS A 135 -2.60 -3.88 -19.97
CA LYS A 135 -1.23 -3.33 -20.03
C LYS A 135 -0.14 -4.40 -20.09
N SER A 136 -0.22 -5.39 -19.21
CA SER A 136 0.79 -6.45 -19.11
C SER A 136 0.79 -7.38 -20.32
N GLN A 137 -0.30 -7.50 -21.06
CA GLN A 137 -0.39 -8.28 -22.30
C GLN A 137 0.25 -7.54 -23.47
N THR A 138 0.16 -6.20 -23.47
CA THR A 138 0.74 -5.34 -24.53
C THR A 138 2.27 -5.19 -24.38
N THR A 139 2.80 -5.38 -23.17
CA THR A 139 4.23 -5.25 -22.86
C THR A 139 5.04 -6.52 -23.00
N ARG A 140 4.43 -7.63 -23.36
CA ARG A 140 5.12 -8.92 -23.54
C ARG A 140 5.68 -9.11 -24.94
#